data_cd5a6481ad245f7cdb6bd03fd9ef8303
#
_entry.id   cd5a6481ad245f7cdb6bd03fd9ef8303
#
_cell.length_a   1.000
_cell.length_b   1.000
_cell.length_c   1.000
_cell.angle_alpha   90.00
_cell.angle_beta   90.00
_cell.angle_gamma   90.00
#
_symmetry.space_group_name_H-M   'P 1'
#
loop_
_entity.id
_entity.type
_entity.pdbx_description
1 polymer ?
#
loop_
_entity_poly.entity_id
_entity_poly.type
_entity_poly.pdbx_seq_one_letter_code
_entity_poly.pdbx_strand_id
1 'polypeptide(L)'
;MKDFCNISEIYKNNIELFKDLESLLTSKKFPCLFAMNSFHKNHMYVYDASSLEEREYSKIYNQLSNFSKYIKKYNKEKNFYTIILVIKGPQETSPEFLKDFIFSFLIKLKEYDSTNETITKNDILKNNFQFSLDSDIWFPVLLCPEHISTIR
;
A
#
# COMPACT_ATOMS: atom_id res chain seq x y z
N MET A 1 -0.01 -12.18 -14.24
CA MET A 1 1.38 -12.47 -13.81
C MET A 1 1.61 -11.78 -12.47
N LYS A 2 2.40 -12.37 -11.58
CA LYS A 2 2.72 -11.80 -10.26
C LYS A 2 3.90 -10.84 -10.45
N ASP A 3 3.66 -9.54 -10.31
CA ASP A 3 4.70 -8.51 -10.51
C ASP A 3 5.15 -7.86 -9.18
N PHE A 4 4.60 -8.33 -8.04
CA PHE A 4 5.08 -7.93 -6.73
C PHE A 4 6.21 -8.86 -6.25
N CYS A 5 7.26 -8.26 -5.70
CA CYS A 5 8.44 -8.94 -5.21
C CYS A 5 8.47 -8.94 -3.68
N ASN A 6 8.92 -10.05 -3.08
CA ASN A 6 9.20 -10.08 -1.64
C ASN A 6 10.38 -9.15 -1.32
N ILE A 7 10.42 -8.60 -0.10
CA ILE A 7 11.49 -7.70 0.34
C ILE A 7 12.89 -8.31 0.23
N SER A 8 13.03 -9.62 0.40
CA SER A 8 14.30 -10.33 0.21
C SER A 8 14.74 -10.40 -1.26
N GLU A 9 13.81 -10.37 -2.20
CA GLU A 9 14.10 -10.27 -3.64
C GLU A 9 14.55 -8.85 -3.99
N ILE A 10 13.93 -7.82 -3.36
CA ILE A 10 14.35 -6.43 -3.51
C ILE A 10 15.76 -6.23 -2.99
N TYR A 11 16.11 -6.81 -1.83
CA TYR A 11 17.49 -6.78 -1.32
C TYR A 11 18.52 -7.26 -2.33
N LYS A 12 18.20 -8.32 -3.08
CA LYS A 12 19.11 -8.91 -4.08
C LYS A 12 19.18 -8.12 -5.38
N ASN A 13 18.07 -7.54 -5.81
CA ASN A 13 17.92 -6.98 -7.15
C ASN A 13 17.98 -5.46 -7.19
N ASN A 14 17.66 -4.78 -6.09
CA ASN A 14 17.66 -3.33 -5.98
C ASN A 14 18.02 -2.91 -4.55
N ILE A 15 19.30 -2.94 -4.25
CA ILE A 15 19.83 -2.66 -2.90
C ILE A 15 19.57 -1.21 -2.44
N GLU A 16 19.47 -0.27 -3.35
CA GLU A 16 19.18 1.14 -3.01
C GLU A 16 17.75 1.26 -2.49
N LEU A 17 16.79 0.76 -3.25
CA LEU A 17 15.38 0.73 -2.80
C LEU A 17 15.23 -0.03 -1.48
N PHE A 18 15.95 -1.14 -1.29
CA PHE A 18 15.93 -1.87 -0.01
C PHE A 18 16.41 -1.00 1.14
N LYS A 19 17.55 -0.30 0.99
CA LYS A 19 18.11 0.58 2.02
C LYS A 19 17.20 1.75 2.35
N ASP A 20 16.54 2.32 1.36
CA ASP A 20 15.57 3.40 1.55
C ASP A 20 14.36 2.91 2.36
N LEU A 21 13.81 1.75 2.00
CA LEU A 21 12.72 1.12 2.73
C LEU A 21 13.13 0.71 4.15
N GLU A 22 14.31 0.12 4.32
CA GLU A 22 14.85 -0.25 5.63
C GLU A 22 15.01 0.99 6.52
N SER A 23 15.64 2.04 6.02
CA SER A 23 15.81 3.31 6.73
C SER A 23 14.47 3.92 7.16
N LEU A 24 13.49 3.91 6.26
CA LEU A 24 12.15 4.39 6.52
C LEU A 24 11.47 3.56 7.61
N LEU A 25 11.40 2.25 7.44
CA LEU A 25 10.62 1.32 8.27
C LEU A 25 11.23 1.11 9.66
N THR A 26 12.56 1.22 9.80
CA THR A 26 13.25 1.09 11.08
C THR A 26 13.40 2.41 11.83
N SER A 27 12.96 3.51 11.23
CA SER A 27 12.93 4.82 11.88
C SER A 27 12.03 4.78 13.12
N LYS A 28 12.50 5.33 14.25
CA LYS A 28 11.71 5.49 15.48
C LYS A 28 10.43 6.32 15.28
N LYS A 29 10.34 7.07 14.19
CA LYS A 29 9.20 7.91 13.84
C LYS A 29 8.19 7.22 12.91
N PHE A 30 8.49 5.99 12.46
CA PHE A 30 7.60 5.28 11.56
C PHE A 30 6.31 4.85 12.28
N PRO A 31 5.13 5.25 11.78
CA PRO A 31 3.90 5.13 12.57
C PRO A 31 3.26 3.74 12.56
N CYS A 32 3.69 2.85 11.66
CA CYS A 32 2.99 1.58 11.44
C CYS A 32 3.77 0.38 11.98
N LEU A 33 3.42 -0.07 13.18
CA LEU A 33 4.02 -1.26 13.80
C LEU A 33 3.79 -2.55 13.00
N PHE A 34 2.66 -2.66 12.30
CA PHE A 34 2.37 -3.83 11.47
C PHE A 34 3.32 -3.92 10.28
N ALA A 35 3.62 -2.81 9.61
CA ALA A 35 4.57 -2.78 8.51
C ALA A 35 6.00 -3.10 8.99
N MET A 36 6.42 -2.54 10.12
CA MET A 36 7.72 -2.88 10.74
C MET A 36 7.82 -4.38 11.05
N ASN A 37 6.80 -4.95 11.66
CA ASN A 37 6.76 -6.38 11.95
C ASN A 37 6.80 -7.24 10.68
N SER A 38 6.05 -6.85 9.65
CA SER A 38 6.07 -7.54 8.35
C SER A 38 7.44 -7.46 7.69
N PHE A 39 8.14 -6.33 7.81
CA PHE A 39 9.50 -6.18 7.31
C PHE A 39 10.46 -7.17 7.99
N HIS A 40 10.50 -7.16 9.34
CA HIS A 40 11.39 -8.04 10.12
C HIS A 40 11.09 -9.53 9.93
N LYS A 41 9.84 -9.90 9.66
CA LYS A 41 9.43 -11.29 9.40
C LYS A 41 9.52 -11.71 7.94
N ASN A 42 10.05 -10.87 7.07
CA ASN A 42 10.09 -11.10 5.62
C ASN A 42 8.68 -11.35 5.00
N HIS A 43 7.65 -10.71 5.57
CA HIS A 43 6.26 -10.75 5.11
C HIS A 43 5.87 -9.48 4.35
N MET A 44 6.85 -8.71 3.90
CA MET A 44 6.66 -7.50 3.13
C MET A 44 6.93 -7.74 1.65
N TYR A 45 6.08 -7.14 0.84
CA TYR A 45 6.14 -7.21 -0.62
C TYR A 45 6.13 -5.80 -1.18
N VAL A 46 6.69 -5.63 -2.35
CA VAL A 46 6.79 -4.34 -3.05
C VAL A 46 6.26 -4.51 -4.45
N TYR A 47 5.44 -3.57 -4.88
CA TYR A 47 5.02 -3.41 -6.26
C TYR A 47 5.33 -1.98 -6.71
N ASP A 48 6.12 -1.85 -7.76
CA ASP A 48 6.41 -0.57 -8.40
C ASP A 48 5.32 -0.27 -9.44
N ALA A 49 4.46 0.67 -9.10
CA ALA A 49 3.34 1.09 -9.93
C ALA A 49 3.71 2.22 -10.90
N SER A 50 4.95 2.64 -10.97
CA SER A 50 5.56 3.64 -11.86
C SER A 50 4.76 4.91 -12.17
N SER A 51 3.46 4.86 -12.36
CA SER A 51 2.57 6.02 -12.62
C SER A 51 1.15 5.76 -12.13
N LEU A 52 0.30 6.80 -12.09
CA LEU A 52 -1.14 6.69 -11.78
C LEU A 52 -2.01 7.12 -12.98
N GLU A 53 -1.62 6.72 -14.18
CA GLU A 53 -2.50 6.82 -15.33
C GLU A 53 -3.68 5.85 -15.20
N GLU A 54 -4.78 6.10 -15.89
CA GLU A 54 -6.01 5.30 -15.82
C GLU A 54 -5.76 3.78 -15.96
N ARG A 55 -4.93 3.40 -16.91
CA ARG A 55 -4.56 1.99 -17.15
C ARG A 55 -3.79 1.34 -15.99
N GLU A 56 -3.13 2.13 -15.16
CA GLU A 56 -2.34 1.61 -14.04
C GLU A 56 -3.22 1.21 -12.86
N TYR A 57 -4.36 1.86 -12.66
CA TYR A 57 -5.30 1.46 -11.60
C TYR A 57 -5.79 0.03 -11.76
N SER A 58 -6.12 -0.38 -12.98
CA SER A 58 -6.48 -1.78 -13.28
C SER A 58 -5.35 -2.74 -12.94
N LYS A 59 -4.10 -2.39 -13.24
CA LYS A 59 -2.93 -3.21 -12.90
C LYS A 59 -2.73 -3.26 -11.38
N ILE A 60 -2.77 -2.12 -10.71
CA ILE A 60 -2.65 -2.05 -9.23
C ILE A 60 -3.72 -2.92 -8.59
N TYR A 61 -4.98 -2.77 -8.99
CA TYR A 61 -6.07 -3.61 -8.50
C TYR A 61 -5.77 -5.11 -8.69
N ASN A 62 -5.37 -5.51 -9.90
CA ASN A 62 -5.03 -6.90 -10.19
C ASN A 62 -3.86 -7.42 -9.32
N GLN A 63 -2.85 -6.60 -9.05
CA GLN A 63 -1.75 -6.98 -8.17
C GLN A 63 -2.20 -7.12 -6.72
N LEU A 64 -3.05 -6.23 -6.22
CA LEU A 64 -3.62 -6.33 -4.88
C LEU A 64 -4.52 -7.58 -4.72
N SER A 65 -5.39 -7.84 -5.70
CA SER A 65 -6.22 -9.05 -5.73
C SER A 65 -5.36 -10.34 -5.77
N ASN A 66 -4.33 -10.36 -6.61
CA ASN A 66 -3.39 -11.47 -6.68
C ASN A 66 -2.61 -11.65 -5.38
N PHE A 67 -2.19 -10.55 -4.75
CA PHE A 67 -1.52 -10.58 -3.46
C PHE A 67 -2.43 -11.16 -2.38
N SER A 68 -3.68 -10.73 -2.30
CA SER A 68 -4.65 -11.28 -1.36
C SER A 68 -4.83 -12.79 -1.54
N LYS A 69 -5.04 -13.25 -2.77
CA LYS A 69 -5.15 -14.69 -3.09
C LYS A 69 -3.88 -15.46 -2.71
N TYR A 70 -2.71 -14.87 -2.97
CA TYR A 70 -1.42 -15.45 -2.58
C TYR A 70 -1.33 -15.61 -1.07
N ILE A 71 -1.64 -14.56 -0.30
CA ILE A 71 -1.59 -14.61 1.15
C ILE A 71 -2.57 -15.65 1.72
N LYS A 72 -3.81 -15.67 1.26
CA LYS A 72 -4.81 -16.68 1.68
C LYS A 72 -4.32 -18.12 1.49
N LYS A 73 -3.60 -18.37 0.40
CA LYS A 73 -3.06 -19.69 0.09
C LYS A 73 -1.90 -20.10 1.00
N TYR A 74 -1.04 -19.16 1.38
CA TYR A 74 0.23 -19.47 2.07
C TYR A 74 0.25 -19.06 3.55
N ASN A 75 -0.67 -18.22 4.01
CA ASN A 75 -0.71 -17.74 5.39
C ASN A 75 -1.42 -18.73 6.33
N LYS A 76 -0.71 -19.78 6.74
CA LYS A 76 -1.24 -20.76 7.70
C LYS A 76 -1.27 -20.24 9.15
N GLU A 77 -0.46 -19.24 9.48
CA GLU A 77 -0.24 -18.78 10.86
C GLU A 77 -0.97 -17.50 11.21
N LYS A 78 -1.86 -17.00 10.34
CA LYS A 78 -2.58 -15.71 10.52
C LYS A 78 -1.64 -14.51 10.77
N ASN A 79 -0.47 -14.51 10.15
CA ASN A 79 0.47 -13.42 10.21
C ASN A 79 -0.04 -12.20 9.42
N PHE A 80 0.41 -11.02 9.82
CA PHE A 80 0.20 -9.80 9.04
C PHE A 80 1.17 -9.76 7.87
N TYR A 81 0.66 -9.36 6.72
CA TYR A 81 1.42 -9.16 5.49
C TYR A 81 1.21 -7.72 5.02
N THR A 82 2.24 -7.15 4.44
CA THR A 82 2.22 -5.79 3.92
C THR A 82 2.65 -5.80 2.46
N ILE A 83 1.93 -5.06 1.63
CA ILE A 83 2.40 -4.70 0.29
C ILE A 83 2.62 -3.20 0.23
N ILE A 84 3.78 -2.79 -0.27
CA ILE A 84 4.11 -1.39 -0.52
C ILE A 84 3.91 -1.12 -2.00
N LEU A 85 3.07 -0.15 -2.30
CA LEU A 85 2.96 0.40 -3.64
C LEU A 85 3.92 1.58 -3.75
N VAL A 86 4.93 1.44 -4.62
CA VAL A 86 5.83 2.55 -4.95
C VAL A 86 5.23 3.30 -6.12
N ILE A 87 4.82 4.53 -5.88
CA ILE A 87 4.15 5.36 -6.88
C ILE A 87 5.00 6.62 -7.09
N LYS A 88 5.30 6.96 -8.34
CA LYS A 88 5.84 8.28 -8.65
C LYS A 88 4.76 9.31 -8.35
N GLY A 89 4.90 9.91 -7.19
CA GLY A 89 3.93 10.85 -6.65
C GLY A 89 3.94 12.20 -7.35
N PRO A 90 2.94 13.00 -7.09
CA PRO A 90 2.92 14.41 -7.44
C PRO A 90 4.06 15.16 -6.73
N GLN A 91 4.47 16.28 -7.29
CA GLN A 91 5.47 17.15 -6.66
C GLN A 91 4.92 17.89 -5.43
N GLU A 92 3.59 18.03 -5.34
CA GLU A 92 2.94 18.67 -4.19
C GLU A 92 2.72 17.68 -3.05
N THR A 93 3.08 18.07 -1.84
CA THR A 93 3.05 17.24 -0.64
C THR A 93 2.34 17.91 0.54
N SER A 94 1.53 18.96 0.28
CA SER A 94 0.70 19.57 1.34
C SER A 94 -0.25 18.52 1.94
N PRO A 95 -0.56 18.58 3.25
CA PRO A 95 -1.46 17.63 3.91
C PRO A 95 -2.83 17.53 3.24
N GLU A 96 -3.37 18.67 2.78
CA GLU A 96 -4.64 18.74 2.08
C GLU A 96 -4.58 18.01 0.74
N PHE A 97 -3.52 18.25 -0.03
CA PHE A 97 -3.31 17.58 -1.30
C PHE A 97 -3.16 16.07 -1.11
N LEU A 98 -2.34 15.63 -0.16
CA LEU A 98 -2.11 14.21 0.11
C LEU A 98 -3.37 13.49 0.60
N LYS A 99 -4.21 14.19 1.38
CA LYS A 99 -5.52 13.68 1.79
C LYS A 99 -6.44 13.47 0.58
N ASP A 100 -6.55 14.47 -0.29
CA ASP A 100 -7.38 14.36 -1.49
C ASP A 100 -6.83 13.32 -2.47
N PHE A 101 -5.52 13.20 -2.56
CA PHE A 101 -4.85 12.18 -3.35
C PHE A 101 -5.21 10.77 -2.89
N ILE A 102 -5.05 10.43 -1.60
CA ILE A 102 -5.37 9.08 -1.10
C ILE A 102 -6.86 8.78 -1.23
N PHE A 103 -7.74 9.74 -1.01
CA PHE A 103 -9.17 9.54 -1.17
C PHE A 103 -9.53 9.22 -2.61
N SER A 104 -9.00 10.00 -3.55
CA SER A 104 -9.22 9.79 -4.99
C SER A 104 -8.64 8.45 -5.43
N PHE A 105 -7.47 8.08 -4.92
CA PHE A 105 -6.83 6.79 -5.20
C PHE A 105 -7.70 5.61 -4.74
N LEU A 106 -8.21 5.64 -3.51
CA LEU A 106 -9.05 4.56 -2.97
C LEU A 106 -10.38 4.45 -3.71
N ILE A 107 -11.02 5.59 -4.01
CA ILE A 107 -12.27 5.63 -4.80
C ILE A 107 -12.02 4.99 -6.16
N LYS A 108 -10.95 5.38 -6.83
CA LYS A 108 -10.62 4.89 -8.16
C LYS A 108 -10.29 3.39 -8.17
N LEU A 109 -9.57 2.89 -7.18
CA LEU A 109 -9.34 1.45 -7.03
C LEU A 109 -10.66 0.68 -6.83
N LYS A 110 -11.59 1.26 -6.08
CA LYS A 110 -12.88 0.62 -5.82
C LYS A 110 -13.74 0.46 -7.06
N GLU A 111 -13.55 1.30 -8.10
CA GLU A 111 -14.24 1.16 -9.38
C GLU A 111 -13.90 -0.16 -10.12
N TYR A 112 -12.75 -0.77 -9.81
CA TYR A 112 -12.33 -2.06 -10.38
C TYR A 112 -12.71 -3.26 -9.51
N ASP A 113 -13.27 -3.03 -8.33
CA ASP A 113 -13.64 -4.08 -7.39
C ASP A 113 -14.76 -4.98 -7.93
N SER A 114 -14.57 -6.28 -7.81
CA SER A 114 -15.55 -7.28 -8.26
C SER A 114 -16.89 -7.21 -7.51
N THR A 115 -16.93 -6.59 -6.33
CA THR A 115 -18.17 -6.44 -5.54
C THR A 115 -19.11 -5.38 -6.09
N ASN A 116 -18.68 -4.54 -7.04
CA ASN A 116 -19.42 -3.40 -7.59
C ASN A 116 -19.87 -2.38 -6.52
N GLU A 117 -19.31 -2.41 -5.34
CA GLU A 117 -19.55 -1.39 -4.32
C GLU A 117 -18.84 -0.10 -4.70
N THR A 118 -19.50 1.02 -4.51
CA THR A 118 -18.93 2.35 -4.69
C THR A 118 -18.71 3.01 -3.34
N ILE A 119 -17.64 3.80 -3.23
CA ILE A 119 -17.35 4.61 -2.05
C ILE A 119 -17.21 6.08 -2.44
N THR A 120 -17.51 6.95 -1.51
CA THR A 120 -17.38 8.40 -1.66
C THR A 120 -16.38 8.95 -0.64
N LYS A 121 -15.94 10.20 -0.82
CA LYS A 121 -15.13 10.90 0.19
C LYS A 121 -15.82 10.93 1.57
N ASN A 122 -17.15 11.08 1.59
CA ASN A 122 -17.91 11.08 2.84
C ASN A 122 -17.92 9.72 3.53
N ASP A 123 -17.90 8.63 2.76
CA ASP A 123 -17.79 7.28 3.35
C ASP A 123 -16.43 7.07 4.00
N ILE A 124 -15.35 7.52 3.35
CA ILE A 124 -13.98 7.40 3.88
C ILE A 124 -13.80 8.20 5.19
N LEU A 125 -14.52 9.29 5.36
CA LEU A 125 -14.48 10.12 6.57
C LEU A 125 -15.25 9.57 7.76
N LYS A 126 -16.02 8.49 7.59
CA LYS A 126 -16.74 7.86 8.71
C LYS A 126 -15.79 7.14 9.66
N ASN A 127 -16.00 7.27 10.96
CA ASN A 127 -15.16 6.65 11.99
C ASN A 127 -15.07 5.11 11.92
N ASN A 128 -16.05 4.47 11.29
CA ASN A 128 -16.13 3.02 11.12
C ASN A 128 -15.81 2.57 9.69
N PHE A 129 -15.25 3.45 8.87
CA PHE A 129 -14.89 3.11 7.49
C PHE A 129 -13.82 2.03 7.45
N GLN A 130 -14.05 1.03 6.64
CA GLN A 130 -13.08 -0.02 6.33
C GLN A 130 -12.96 -0.12 4.81
N PHE A 131 -11.74 0.05 4.32
CA PHE A 131 -11.47 -0.15 2.89
C PHE A 131 -11.40 -1.64 2.58
N SER A 132 -12.14 -2.08 1.58
CA SER A 132 -12.14 -3.47 1.12
C SER A 132 -11.98 -3.55 -0.40
N LEU A 133 -11.29 -4.60 -0.86
CA LEU A 133 -11.24 -5.02 -2.26
C LEU A 133 -11.51 -6.53 -2.30
N ASP A 134 -12.38 -6.98 -3.20
CA ASP A 134 -12.79 -8.40 -3.32
C ASP A 134 -13.23 -9.00 -1.98
N SER A 135 -13.93 -8.23 -1.15
CA SER A 135 -14.34 -8.56 0.22
C SER A 135 -13.20 -8.73 1.22
N ASP A 136 -11.97 -8.44 0.86
CA ASP A 136 -10.83 -8.43 1.77
C ASP A 136 -10.63 -7.03 2.36
N ILE A 137 -10.46 -6.97 3.67
CA ILE A 137 -10.23 -5.71 4.39
C ILE A 137 -8.76 -5.33 4.26
N TRP A 138 -8.52 -4.09 3.86
CA TRP A 138 -7.21 -3.48 3.72
C TRP A 138 -7.05 -2.32 4.68
N PHE A 139 -5.84 -2.10 5.15
CA PHE A 139 -5.48 -0.94 5.95
C PHE A 139 -4.48 -0.07 5.18
N PRO A 140 -4.97 0.84 4.31
CA PRO A 140 -4.10 1.70 3.51
C PRO A 140 -3.44 2.76 4.38
N VAL A 141 -2.12 2.93 4.21
CA VAL A 141 -1.32 3.96 4.85
C VAL A 141 -0.54 4.68 3.76
N LEU A 142 -0.73 5.99 3.65
CA LEU A 142 0.05 6.82 2.75
C LEU A 142 1.35 7.24 3.44
N LEU A 143 2.47 6.97 2.80
CA LEU A 143 3.79 7.39 3.24
C LEU A 143 4.35 8.40 2.23
N CYS A 144 4.77 9.53 2.75
CA CYS A 144 5.46 10.55 1.99
C CYS A 144 6.77 10.89 2.73
N PRO A 145 7.90 11.12 2.05
CA PRO A 145 9.17 11.44 2.69
C PRO A 145 9.08 12.60 3.69
N GLU A 146 8.24 13.59 3.42
CA GLU A 146 8.04 14.76 4.27
C GLU A 146 7.19 14.47 5.52
N HIS A 147 6.28 13.51 5.48
CA HIS A 147 5.49 13.12 6.65
C HIS A 147 6.33 12.50 7.77
N ILE A 148 7.47 11.93 7.45
CA ILE A 148 8.37 11.33 8.44
C ILE A 148 8.93 12.39 9.40
N SER A 149 9.00 13.64 8.96
CA SER A 149 9.45 14.76 9.77
C SER A 149 8.37 15.41 10.63
N THR A 150 7.09 15.22 10.33
CA THR A 150 5.95 15.98 10.88
C THR A 150 4.97 15.17 11.74
N ILE A 151 5.07 13.84 11.76
CA ILE A 151 4.29 13.02 12.69
C ILE A 151 4.93 13.14 14.09
N ARG A 152 4.49 14.13 14.84
CA ARG A 152 4.73 14.30 16.26
C ARG A 152 3.46 13.98 17.03
#